data_388e2ae1c7e6f01445764be668f13b0d
#
_entry.id   388e2ae1c7e6f01445764be668f13b0d
#
_cell.length_a   1.000
_cell.length_b   1.000
_cell.length_c   1.000
_cell.angle_alpha   90.00
_cell.angle_beta   90.00
_cell.angle_gamma   90.00
#
_symmetry.space_group_name_H-M   'P 1'
#
loop_
_entity.id
_entity.type
_entity.pdbx_description
1 polymer ?
#
loop_
_entity_poly.entity_id
_entity_poly.type
_entity_poly.pdbx_seq_one_letter_code
_entity_poly.pdbx_strand_id
1 'polypeptide(L)'
;MKRLIKYTLFALIAVATLGLSSCKNQGQPRQRKEKFQVVSLDKVSGSIGEGWNITLTIANNTASNMRITAASAFVRHNGRKIGRIALDGEVVLPRRRCSQVEVPLRLTLANPIGALALLNKLRKGDFSGVAIDYSITVSALASHRIFEQENVSLEQLAQQFNFGLKK
;
A
#
# COMPACT_ATOMS: atom_id res chain seq x y z
N MET A 1 7.61 16.54 1.48
CA MET A 1 6.82 15.75 0.53
C MET A 1 7.16 14.26 0.54
N LYS A 2 8.43 13.84 0.37
CA LYS A 2 8.81 12.41 0.32
C LYS A 2 8.36 11.55 1.53
N ARG A 3 8.34 12.09 2.75
CA ARG A 3 7.92 11.34 3.95
C ARG A 3 6.40 11.08 4.00
N LEU A 4 5.61 11.99 3.50
CA LEU A 4 4.16 11.96 3.59
C LEU A 4 3.52 10.97 2.63
N ILE A 5 4.04 10.93 1.42
CA ILE A 5 3.64 9.94 0.40
C ILE A 5 4.03 8.54 0.87
N LYS A 6 5.14 8.42 1.62
CA LYS A 6 5.46 7.16 2.29
C LYS A 6 4.31 6.68 3.18
N TYR A 7 3.66 7.52 3.97
CA TYR A 7 2.64 7.09 4.93
C TYR A 7 1.30 6.75 4.28
N THR A 8 0.80 7.57 3.35
CA THR A 8 -0.45 7.25 2.63
C THR A 8 -0.32 6.05 1.73
N LEU A 9 0.86 5.88 1.15
CA LEU A 9 1.17 4.78 0.26
C LEU A 9 1.40 3.47 1.02
N PHE A 10 2.06 3.51 2.18
CA PHE A 10 2.22 2.37 3.07
C PHE A 10 0.89 1.84 3.57
N ALA A 11 -0.07 2.71 3.88
CA ALA A 11 -1.41 2.30 4.26
C ALA A 11 -2.09 1.46 3.16
N LEU A 12 -1.86 1.79 1.91
CA LEU A 12 -2.41 1.08 0.75
C LEU A 12 -1.79 -0.32 0.57
N ILE A 13 -0.51 -0.44 0.90
CA ILE A 13 0.27 -1.68 0.76
C ILE A 13 0.13 -2.55 2.00
N ALA A 14 0.04 -1.94 3.17
CA ALA A 14 -0.06 -2.61 4.45
C ALA A 14 -1.35 -3.43 4.62
N VAL A 15 -2.41 -3.05 3.94
CA VAL A 15 -3.68 -3.81 3.91
C VAL A 15 -3.53 -5.18 3.25
N ALA A 16 -2.55 -5.36 2.38
CA ALA A 16 -2.26 -6.64 1.73
C ALA A 16 -1.40 -7.60 2.59
N THR A 17 -0.91 -7.14 3.75
CA THR A 17 0.13 -7.88 4.48
C THR A 17 -0.15 -7.98 5.98
N LEU A 18 -0.82 -9.01 6.39
CA LEU A 18 -0.77 -9.51 7.75
C LEU A 18 0.49 -10.37 7.89
N GLY A 19 1.58 -9.76 8.31
CA GLY A 19 2.79 -10.50 8.69
C GLY A 19 4.10 -9.98 8.09
N LEU A 20 4.88 -9.28 8.89
CA LEU A 20 6.27 -8.93 8.58
C LEU A 20 7.19 -10.07 9.02
N SER A 21 7.68 -10.87 8.11
CA SER A 21 8.83 -11.73 8.38
C SER A 21 9.91 -11.56 7.33
N SER A 22 11.12 -11.36 7.85
CA SER A 22 12.36 -11.18 7.11
C SER A 22 12.64 -12.35 6.15
N CYS A 23 13.06 -12.07 4.94
CA CYS A 23 13.59 -13.04 3.98
C CYS A 23 14.94 -13.65 4.44
N LYS A 24 15.17 -13.91 5.71
CA LYS A 24 16.33 -14.69 6.19
C LYS A 24 15.96 -16.16 6.30
N ASN A 25 16.63 -16.97 5.48
CA ASN A 25 16.67 -18.42 5.63
C ASN A 25 17.21 -18.79 7.01
N GLN A 26 16.33 -19.15 7.95
CA GLN A 26 16.71 -19.97 9.09
C GLN A 26 15.47 -20.72 9.60
N GLY A 27 15.65 -22.01 9.82
CA GLY A 27 14.61 -22.96 10.20
C GLY A 27 13.91 -22.55 11.50
N GLN A 28 12.63 -22.30 11.40
CA GLN A 28 11.70 -22.14 12.51
C GLN A 28 10.36 -22.83 12.22
N PRO A 29 9.59 -23.19 13.28
CA PRO A 29 8.47 -24.11 13.18
C PRO A 29 7.39 -23.59 12.24
N ARG A 30 6.66 -24.52 11.60
CA ARG A 30 5.61 -24.32 10.60
C ARG A 30 4.52 -23.31 11.03
N GLN A 31 4.85 -22.04 11.05
CA GLN A 31 3.85 -20.98 10.94
C GLN A 31 3.26 -21.06 9.52
N ARG A 32 1.96 -20.99 9.40
CA ARG A 32 1.25 -20.88 8.11
C ARG A 32 1.87 -19.70 7.35
N LYS A 33 2.80 -19.98 6.45
CA LYS A 33 3.43 -18.95 5.64
C LYS A 33 2.32 -18.26 4.87
N GLU A 34 2.15 -16.98 5.10
CA GLU A 34 1.22 -16.17 4.33
C GLU A 34 1.52 -16.33 2.85
N LYS A 35 0.45 -16.47 2.07
CA LYS A 35 0.57 -16.69 0.62
C LYS A 35 1.28 -15.53 -0.08
N PHE A 36 1.20 -14.36 0.53
CA PHE A 36 1.65 -13.11 -0.03
C PHE A 36 2.06 -12.14 1.08
N GLN A 37 3.22 -11.48 0.94
CA GLN A 37 3.74 -10.60 1.99
C GLN A 37 4.58 -9.48 1.40
N VAL A 38 4.33 -8.23 1.80
CA VAL A 38 5.26 -7.11 1.56
C VAL A 38 6.36 -7.15 2.63
N VAL A 39 7.59 -7.25 2.19
CA VAL A 39 8.76 -7.36 3.06
C VAL A 39 9.32 -5.99 3.40
N SER A 40 9.44 -5.12 2.41
CA SER A 40 9.97 -3.76 2.58
C SER A 40 9.44 -2.79 1.54
N LEU A 41 9.45 -1.51 1.92
CA LEU A 41 9.35 -0.38 1.02
C LEU A 41 10.76 0.15 0.78
N ASP A 42 11.26 -0.04 -0.44
CA ASP A 42 12.66 0.26 -0.75
C ASP A 42 12.82 1.71 -1.24
N LYS A 43 11.94 2.16 -2.12
CA LYS A 43 12.05 3.49 -2.72
C LYS A 43 10.68 4.08 -3.03
N VAL A 44 10.56 5.40 -2.92
CA VAL A 44 9.45 6.20 -3.42
C VAL A 44 10.00 7.35 -4.24
N SER A 45 9.59 7.44 -5.49
CA SER A 45 9.97 8.50 -6.43
C SER A 45 8.75 9.01 -7.18
N GLY A 46 8.83 10.21 -7.73
CA GLY A 46 7.75 10.84 -8.49
C GLY A 46 7.31 12.18 -7.95
N SER A 47 6.36 12.79 -8.63
CA SER A 47 5.78 14.10 -8.31
C SER A 47 4.29 14.15 -8.60
N ILE A 48 3.63 15.19 -8.08
CA ILE A 48 2.23 15.48 -8.41
C ILE A 48 2.17 15.88 -9.88
N GLY A 49 1.35 15.19 -10.67
CA GLY A 49 1.18 15.41 -12.11
C GLY A 49 1.94 14.41 -13.00
N GLU A 50 3.11 13.93 -12.57
CA GLU A 50 3.90 12.94 -13.33
C GLU A 50 3.65 11.52 -12.89
N GLY A 51 2.97 11.34 -11.75
CA GLY A 51 2.78 10.03 -11.13
C GLY A 51 3.88 9.67 -10.12
N TRP A 52 3.73 8.52 -9.51
CA TRP A 52 4.61 8.01 -8.45
C TRP A 52 5.03 6.59 -8.77
N ASN A 53 6.31 6.29 -8.56
CA ASN A 53 6.82 4.93 -8.60
C ASN A 53 7.26 4.52 -7.21
N ILE A 54 6.77 3.37 -6.78
CA ILE A 54 7.15 2.74 -5.52
C ILE A 54 7.88 1.46 -5.83
N THR A 55 9.05 1.32 -5.23
CA THR A 55 9.78 0.06 -5.25
C THR A 55 9.53 -0.68 -3.95
N LEU A 56 9.02 -1.89 -4.06
CA LEU A 56 8.68 -2.77 -2.94
C LEU A 56 9.40 -4.10 -3.09
N THR A 57 9.82 -4.66 -1.97
CA THR A 57 10.22 -6.06 -1.92
C THR A 57 9.02 -6.88 -1.44
N ILE A 58 8.57 -7.80 -2.29
CA ILE A 58 7.38 -8.62 -2.05
C ILE A 58 7.73 -10.10 -2.13
N ALA A 59 7.28 -10.88 -1.16
CA ALA A 59 7.36 -12.33 -1.17
C ALA A 59 6.05 -12.93 -1.68
N ASN A 60 6.12 -13.70 -2.76
CA ASN A 60 5.04 -14.54 -3.25
C ASN A 60 5.35 -16.00 -2.91
N ASN A 61 4.75 -16.53 -1.86
CA ASN A 61 4.95 -17.90 -1.39
C ASN A 61 4.03 -18.90 -2.10
N THR A 62 3.25 -18.48 -3.07
CA THR A 62 2.35 -19.36 -3.82
C THR A 62 3.08 -20.14 -4.92
N ALA A 63 2.45 -21.19 -5.41
CA ALA A 63 2.97 -21.98 -6.53
C ALA A 63 2.75 -21.32 -7.89
N SER A 64 2.04 -20.18 -7.96
CA SER A 64 1.66 -19.49 -9.19
C SER A 64 2.24 -18.09 -9.25
N ASN A 65 2.56 -17.61 -10.44
CA ASN A 65 2.78 -16.19 -10.66
C ASN A 65 1.47 -15.44 -10.34
N MET A 66 1.59 -14.35 -9.61
CA MET A 66 0.47 -13.47 -9.32
C MET A 66 0.64 -12.15 -10.07
N ARG A 67 -0.45 -11.51 -10.41
CA ARG A 67 -0.48 -10.21 -11.06
C ARG A 67 -1.44 -9.31 -10.31
N ILE A 68 -1.01 -8.12 -9.97
CA ILE A 68 -1.91 -7.06 -9.52
C ILE A 68 -2.30 -6.30 -10.77
N THR A 69 -3.52 -6.51 -11.23
CA THR A 69 -4.02 -5.94 -12.50
C THR A 69 -4.75 -4.62 -12.30
N ALA A 70 -5.26 -4.39 -11.10
CA ALA A 70 -5.84 -3.11 -10.71
C ALA A 70 -5.66 -2.91 -9.21
N ALA A 71 -5.39 -1.67 -8.83
CA ALA A 71 -5.46 -1.24 -7.43
C ALA A 71 -5.88 0.23 -7.39
N SER A 72 -6.77 0.57 -6.49
CA SER A 72 -7.13 1.97 -6.26
C SER A 72 -7.49 2.20 -4.80
N ALA A 73 -7.26 3.43 -4.34
CA ALA A 73 -7.70 3.87 -3.04
C ALA A 73 -8.22 5.31 -3.10
N PHE A 74 -9.29 5.57 -2.39
CA PHE A 74 -9.81 6.91 -2.15
C PHE A 74 -9.40 7.35 -0.75
N VAL A 75 -8.77 8.50 -0.66
CA VAL A 75 -8.45 9.14 0.61
C VAL A 75 -9.57 10.09 0.96
N ARG A 76 -10.12 9.91 2.17
CA ARG A 76 -11.16 10.78 2.75
C ARG A 76 -10.61 11.51 3.97
N HIS A 77 -11.06 12.71 4.18
CA HIS A 77 -10.82 13.46 5.41
C HIS A 77 -12.14 14.04 5.89
N ASN A 78 -12.55 13.69 7.11
CA ASN A 78 -13.85 14.05 7.68
C ASN A 78 -15.02 13.75 6.72
N GLY A 79 -15.03 12.55 6.13
CA GLY A 79 -16.05 12.08 5.19
C GLY A 79 -15.94 12.63 3.76
N ARG A 80 -15.13 13.65 3.51
CA ARG A 80 -14.96 14.25 2.17
C ARG A 80 -13.84 13.59 1.39
N LYS A 81 -14.09 13.26 0.14
CA LYS A 81 -13.06 12.73 -0.78
C LYS A 81 -12.01 13.80 -1.06
N ILE A 82 -10.76 13.49 -0.79
CA ILE A 82 -9.61 14.37 -1.01
C ILE A 82 -8.90 14.04 -2.32
N GLY A 83 -8.75 12.75 -2.60
CA GLY A 83 -8.10 12.28 -3.81
C GLY A 83 -8.22 10.78 -3.99
N ARG A 84 -7.71 10.32 -5.14
CA ARG A 84 -7.63 8.92 -5.51
C ARG A 84 -6.19 8.59 -5.89
N ILE A 85 -5.71 7.46 -5.40
CA ILE A 85 -4.47 6.83 -5.85
C ILE A 85 -4.89 5.58 -6.63
N ALA A 86 -4.31 5.37 -7.80
CA ALA A 86 -4.61 4.19 -8.61
C ALA A 86 -3.31 3.62 -9.19
N LEU A 87 -3.27 2.30 -9.35
CA LEU A 87 -2.21 1.62 -10.09
C LEU A 87 -2.27 2.05 -11.56
N ASP A 88 -1.14 2.43 -12.11
CA ASP A 88 -0.97 2.84 -13.50
C ASP A 88 -0.19 1.77 -14.26
N GLY A 89 -0.80 0.60 -14.43
CA GLY A 89 -0.21 -0.55 -15.09
C GLY A 89 -0.51 -1.86 -14.36
N GLU A 90 0.38 -2.83 -14.54
CA GLU A 90 0.29 -4.16 -13.94
C GLU A 90 1.58 -4.45 -13.15
N VAL A 91 1.46 -5.14 -12.02
CA VAL A 91 2.60 -5.61 -11.23
C VAL A 91 2.64 -7.13 -11.23
N VAL A 92 3.73 -7.72 -11.70
CA VAL A 92 3.93 -9.16 -11.75
C VAL A 92 4.76 -9.63 -10.56
N LEU A 93 4.26 -10.62 -9.85
CA LEU A 93 4.89 -11.23 -8.68
C LEU A 93 5.26 -12.69 -8.99
N PRO A 94 6.52 -13.00 -9.30
CA PRO A 94 6.95 -14.34 -9.62
C PRO A 94 6.68 -15.33 -8.47
N ARG A 95 6.30 -16.55 -8.82
CA ARG A 95 6.00 -17.63 -7.85
C ARG A 95 7.20 -17.98 -6.99
N ARG A 96 6.95 -18.35 -5.72
CA ARG A 96 7.96 -18.87 -4.78
C ARG A 96 9.22 -17.99 -4.71
N ARG A 97 9.06 -16.67 -4.84
CA ARG A 97 10.16 -15.71 -4.82
C ARG A 97 9.86 -14.51 -3.94
N CYS A 98 10.94 -13.98 -3.39
CA CYS A 98 11.01 -12.62 -2.91
C CYS A 98 11.56 -11.76 -4.06
N SER A 99 10.83 -10.77 -4.50
CA SER A 99 11.16 -9.96 -5.67
C SER A 99 11.00 -8.49 -5.35
N GLN A 100 11.94 -7.68 -5.83
CA GLN A 100 11.78 -6.25 -5.88
C GLN A 100 10.91 -5.90 -7.10
N VAL A 101 9.84 -5.15 -6.88
CA VAL A 101 8.88 -4.77 -7.91
C VAL A 101 8.63 -3.27 -7.89
N GLU A 102 8.45 -2.70 -9.06
CA GLU A 102 8.04 -1.32 -9.22
C GLU A 102 6.53 -1.26 -9.36
N VAL A 103 5.90 -0.38 -8.59
CA VAL A 103 4.47 -0.14 -8.57
C VAL A 103 4.22 1.29 -9.04
N PRO A 104 3.88 1.48 -10.32
CA PRO A 104 3.54 2.80 -10.84
C PRO A 104 2.17 3.22 -10.32
N LEU A 105 2.08 4.43 -9.77
CA LEU A 105 0.85 4.98 -9.22
C LEU A 105 0.52 6.35 -9.78
N ARG A 106 -0.75 6.56 -10.04
CA ARG A 106 -1.32 7.85 -10.43
C ARG A 106 -2.11 8.44 -9.27
N LEU A 107 -1.81 9.68 -8.92
CA LEU A 107 -2.55 10.46 -7.93
C LEU A 107 -3.45 11.46 -8.64
N THR A 108 -4.74 11.41 -8.34
CA THR A 108 -5.73 12.39 -8.78
C THR A 108 -6.32 13.10 -7.57
N LEU A 109 -6.20 14.44 -7.53
CA LEU A 109 -6.75 15.25 -6.45
C LEU A 109 -8.18 15.69 -6.80
N ALA A 110 -9.13 15.34 -5.96
CA ALA A 110 -10.51 15.82 -6.08
C ALA A 110 -10.69 17.18 -5.38
N ASN A 111 -9.90 17.44 -4.34
CA ASN A 111 -9.90 18.69 -3.59
C ASN A 111 -8.46 19.12 -3.26
N PRO A 112 -7.82 19.95 -4.09
CA PRO A 112 -6.44 20.37 -3.86
C PRO A 112 -6.22 21.15 -2.57
N ILE A 113 -7.16 22.00 -2.16
CA ILE A 113 -7.08 22.78 -0.91
C ILE A 113 -7.19 21.83 0.29
N GLY A 114 -8.16 20.92 0.25
CA GLY A 114 -8.32 19.88 1.28
C GLY A 114 -7.09 18.96 1.35
N ALA A 115 -6.46 18.66 0.22
CA ALA A 115 -5.23 17.88 0.17
C ALA A 115 -4.07 18.60 0.87
N LEU A 116 -3.89 19.90 0.65
CA LEU A 116 -2.86 20.68 1.36
C LEU A 116 -3.10 20.74 2.87
N ALA A 117 -4.34 20.93 3.29
CA ALA A 117 -4.71 20.91 4.72
C ALA A 117 -4.41 19.54 5.35
N LEU A 118 -4.80 18.46 4.65
CA LEU A 118 -4.51 17.09 5.07
C LEU A 118 -2.99 16.83 5.13
N LEU A 119 -2.23 17.30 4.15
CA LEU A 119 -0.79 17.20 4.13
C LEU A 119 -0.13 17.82 5.37
N ASN A 120 -0.57 19.01 5.76
CA ASN A 120 -0.05 19.69 6.94
C ASN A 120 -0.39 18.94 8.25
N LYS A 121 -1.58 18.34 8.30
CA LYS A 121 -2.03 17.52 9.42
C LYS A 121 -1.17 16.26 9.57
N LEU A 122 -1.01 15.52 8.48
CA LEU A 122 -0.21 14.29 8.44
C LEU A 122 1.28 14.54 8.75
N ARG A 123 1.83 15.72 8.37
CA ARG A 123 3.20 16.11 8.74
C ARG A 123 3.41 16.25 10.24
N LYS A 124 2.37 16.61 10.96
CA LYS A 124 2.36 16.70 12.43
C LYS A 124 2.10 15.34 13.10
N GLY A 125 1.93 14.27 12.33
CA GLY A 125 1.59 12.95 12.86
C GLY A 125 0.12 12.80 13.26
N ASP A 126 -0.73 13.74 12.88
CA ASP A 126 -2.17 13.68 13.16
C ASP A 126 -2.89 12.96 12.01
N PHE A 127 -3.34 11.74 12.26
CA PHE A 127 -4.07 10.88 11.33
C PHE A 127 -5.58 10.90 11.58
N SER A 128 -6.06 11.69 12.55
CA SER A 128 -7.47 11.71 12.93
C SER A 128 -8.39 12.17 11.80
N GLY A 129 -9.52 11.51 11.66
CA GLY A 129 -10.51 11.79 10.62
C GLY A 129 -10.08 11.42 9.19
N VAL A 130 -8.93 10.73 9.03
CA VAL A 130 -8.48 10.22 7.74
C VAL A 130 -8.92 8.78 7.59
N ALA A 131 -9.63 8.49 6.51
CA ALA A 131 -10.06 7.16 6.15
C ALA A 131 -9.69 6.85 4.70
N ILE A 132 -9.55 5.56 4.41
CA ILE A 132 -9.18 5.05 3.09
C ILE A 132 -10.18 3.98 2.68
N ASP A 133 -10.73 4.14 1.48
CA ASP A 133 -11.46 3.08 0.79
C ASP A 133 -10.52 2.50 -0.26
N TYR A 134 -10.35 1.19 -0.31
CA TYR A 134 -9.45 0.59 -1.30
C TYR A 134 -10.05 -0.65 -1.97
N SER A 135 -9.60 -0.88 -3.20
CA SER A 135 -9.89 -2.07 -3.97
C SER A 135 -8.62 -2.53 -4.68
N ILE A 136 -8.31 -3.81 -4.57
CA ILE A 136 -7.14 -4.44 -5.19
C ILE A 136 -7.59 -5.71 -5.91
N THR A 137 -7.29 -5.81 -7.21
CA THR A 137 -7.55 -7.01 -8.01
C THR A 137 -6.25 -7.77 -8.23
N VAL A 138 -6.25 -9.02 -7.79
CA VAL A 138 -5.12 -9.93 -7.94
C VAL A 138 -5.54 -11.11 -8.81
N SER A 139 -4.77 -11.39 -9.85
CA SER A 139 -4.97 -12.50 -10.77
C SER A 139 -3.86 -13.55 -10.59
N ALA A 140 -4.25 -14.83 -10.64
CA ALA A 140 -3.31 -15.95 -10.63
C ALA A 140 -3.88 -17.07 -11.53
N LEU A 141 -3.16 -17.45 -12.59
CA LEU A 141 -3.61 -18.39 -13.60
C LEU A 141 -4.97 -17.97 -14.20
N ALA A 142 -6.01 -18.81 -14.07
CA ALA A 142 -7.35 -18.58 -14.57
C ALA A 142 -8.31 -17.96 -13.54
N SER A 143 -7.81 -17.56 -12.37
CA SER A 143 -8.63 -16.97 -11.30
C SER A 143 -8.21 -15.54 -10.99
N HIS A 144 -9.19 -14.72 -10.65
CA HIS A 144 -8.96 -13.39 -10.09
C HIS A 144 -9.71 -13.25 -8.76
N ARG A 145 -9.19 -12.43 -7.88
CA ARG A 145 -9.81 -12.08 -6.61
C ARG A 145 -9.75 -10.58 -6.41
N ILE A 146 -10.83 -10.03 -5.93
CA ILE A 146 -10.94 -8.62 -5.56
C ILE A 146 -10.94 -8.54 -4.04
N PHE A 147 -10.10 -7.67 -3.51
CA PHE A 147 -10.03 -7.33 -2.08
C PHE A 147 -10.47 -5.88 -1.93
N GLU A 148 -11.56 -5.67 -1.22
CA GLU A 148 -12.14 -4.34 -1.04
C GLU A 148 -12.40 -4.10 0.44
N GLN A 149 -12.09 -2.89 0.88
CA GLN A 149 -12.51 -2.40 2.19
C GLN A 149 -12.82 -0.91 2.09
N GLU A 150 -13.81 -0.49 2.86
CA GLU A 150 -14.24 0.89 2.94
C GLU A 150 -14.03 1.43 4.35
N ASN A 151 -13.83 2.74 4.43
CA ASN A 151 -13.74 3.50 5.67
C ASN A 151 -12.69 2.97 6.67
N VAL A 152 -11.56 2.49 6.16
CA VAL A 152 -10.45 2.03 6.99
C VAL A 152 -9.73 3.24 7.56
N SER A 153 -9.72 3.38 8.89
CA SER A 153 -9.04 4.49 9.56
C SER A 153 -7.53 4.43 9.34
N LEU A 154 -6.94 5.53 8.89
CA LEU A 154 -5.48 5.64 8.74
C LEU A 154 -4.76 5.52 10.09
N GLU A 155 -5.39 5.96 11.17
CA GLU A 155 -4.87 5.83 12.52
C GLU A 155 -4.75 4.36 12.96
N GLN A 156 -5.78 3.55 12.69
CA GLN A 156 -5.75 2.11 12.95
C GLN A 156 -4.66 1.41 12.12
N LEU A 157 -4.52 1.77 10.86
CA LEU A 157 -3.46 1.26 10.01
C LEU A 157 -2.07 1.66 10.53
N ALA A 158 -1.90 2.90 10.95
CA ALA A 158 -0.64 3.39 11.50
C ALA A 158 -0.25 2.65 12.79
N GLN A 159 -1.21 2.35 13.65
CA GLN A 159 -1.00 1.56 14.88
C GLN A 159 -0.67 0.09 14.55
N GLN A 160 -1.41 -0.52 13.65
CA GLN A 160 -1.23 -1.92 13.27
C GLN A 160 0.15 -2.20 12.67
N PHE A 161 0.69 -1.25 11.92
CA PHE A 161 1.98 -1.38 11.24
C PHE A 161 3.15 -0.73 11.98
N ASN A 162 2.93 -0.27 13.20
CA ASN A 162 3.97 0.33 14.03
C ASN A 162 4.79 1.39 13.26
N PHE A 163 4.10 2.18 12.43
CA PHE A 163 4.71 3.32 11.76
C PHE A 163 5.14 4.29 12.84
N GLY A 164 6.40 4.19 13.25
CA GLY A 164 7.00 4.89 14.36
C GLY A 164 6.46 6.29 14.55
N LEU A 165 5.38 6.40 15.29
CA LEU A 165 4.97 7.61 15.97
C LEU A 165 6.00 7.82 17.07
N LYS A 166 7.24 8.22 16.68
CA LYS A 166 8.15 8.80 17.66
C LYS A 166 7.48 10.08 18.14
N LYS A 167 7.01 10.00 19.38
CA LYS A 167 6.66 11.19 20.16
C LYS A 167 7.85 12.14 20.19
#